data_d2b8b2599f0acb972a87b00d44021ac6
#
_entry.id   d2b8b2599f0acb972a87b00d44021ac6
#
_cell.length_a   1.000
_cell.length_b   1.000
_cell.length_c   1.000
_cell.angle_alpha   90.00
_cell.angle_beta   90.00
_cell.angle_gamma   90.00
#
_symmetry.space_group_name_H-M   'P 1'
#
loop_
_entity.id
_entity.type
_entity.pdbx_description
1 polymer ?
#
loop_
_entity_poly.entity_id
_entity_poly.type
_entity_poly.pdbx_seq_one_letter_code
_entity_poly.pdbx_strand_id
1 'polypeptide(L)'
;MQNLTATNKRLSHLHLTRRSRIFVVYNRDRMELPKEFIEHTTALFGEERYRRFEAGLQEEPVVSVRTNPAKPYTEWEGEKVAWAESGRYIENRPSFTADPLFHAGCYYVQEASSMFIEQVLKQHIDAPVRMLDLCAAPGGKSTHALSLLPEGSLFVANEPVPLRASILAENIIKWGAPNAVVTRNEPADFTPLEDFFDIILVDAPCSGEGMFRKDARAVTLWSPGNVKTCVERQRTILADIWPTLRPGGLLIYSTCTFNSHEDEETVAWMRDELGAEILPVEMSDDWNITGNLTAGSEEEKFPVYRFIPGYTRGEGFFLALLRKDGDGRVAQPRPTRSKAAPLPKNHTEIKSWITSDAYDFSVEGDDVTAIPTEHKAAISALQSRLKVLHCGVPVATIKGKKAQPLHQLAMSNILDRDKFPAVELSCEQALAYLHREALTLPDAPMGIVLFTYKNAPLGFAKNVGNRVNNLYPAEWRIRKNPMEL
;
A
#
# COMPACT_ATOMS: atom_id res chain seq x y z
N MET A 1 29.67 42.59 47.11
CA MET A 1 28.45 42.06 47.75
C MET A 1 27.66 41.41 46.67
N GLN A 2 27.76 40.07 46.61
CA GLN A 2 26.66 39.10 46.65
C GLN A 2 25.77 39.09 45.41
N ASN A 3 25.42 38.03 44.79
CA ASN A 3 25.70 36.59 44.84
C ASN A 3 25.26 36.03 43.47
N LEU A 4 26.14 35.32 42.82
CA LEU A 4 25.83 34.52 41.64
C LEU A 4 25.43 33.10 42.09
N THR A 5 24.22 32.65 41.76
CA THR A 5 23.81 31.28 41.92
C THR A 5 23.99 30.48 40.62
N ALA A 6 24.75 29.45 40.72
CA ALA A 6 25.12 28.53 39.67
C ALA A 6 23.97 27.62 39.24
N THR A 7 23.76 27.47 37.93
CA THR A 7 22.91 26.47 37.35
C THR A 7 23.77 25.28 36.90
N ASN A 8 23.58 24.14 37.57
CA ASN A 8 24.25 22.87 37.29
C ASN A 8 23.82 22.30 35.93
N LYS A 9 24.74 22.26 34.99
CA LYS A 9 24.69 21.35 33.84
C LYS A 9 25.26 19.99 34.30
N ARG A 10 24.43 18.98 34.41
CA ARG A 10 24.89 17.59 34.45
C ARG A 10 25.17 17.08 33.05
N LEU A 11 26.43 16.95 32.71
CA LEU A 11 26.96 16.13 31.62
C LEU A 11 26.92 14.67 32.07
N SER A 12 26.12 13.85 31.46
CA SER A 12 26.17 12.41 31.63
C SER A 12 27.31 11.80 30.83
N HIS A 13 28.15 11.05 31.52
CA HIS A 13 29.31 10.34 30.96
C HIS A 13 28.91 9.30 29.91
N LEU A 14 29.49 9.43 28.71
CA LEU A 14 29.54 8.36 27.72
C LEU A 14 30.59 7.34 28.16
N HIS A 15 30.18 6.12 28.48
CA HIS A 15 31.06 4.96 28.51
C HIS A 15 31.12 4.32 27.13
N LEU A 16 32.25 4.47 26.46
CA LEU A 16 32.60 3.74 25.25
C LEU A 16 33.10 2.32 25.62
N THR A 17 32.29 1.31 25.36
CA THR A 17 32.77 -0.07 25.29
C THR A 17 32.56 -0.61 23.87
N ARG A 18 33.59 -1.21 23.31
CA ARG A 18 33.66 -1.81 21.98
C ARG A 18 32.57 -2.89 21.80
N ARG A 19 31.65 -2.65 20.96
CA ARG A 19 30.52 -3.37 20.32
C ARG A 19 29.21 -2.60 20.56
N SER A 20 29.14 -1.40 20.00
CA SER A 20 27.97 -0.55 20.16
C SER A 20 26.90 -0.92 19.15
N ARG A 21 25.94 -1.73 19.58
CA ARG A 21 24.57 -1.57 19.06
C ARG A 21 24.10 -0.23 19.59
N ILE A 22 23.91 0.73 18.71
CA ILE A 22 23.20 1.97 19.07
C ILE A 22 21.74 1.56 19.24
N PHE A 23 21.38 1.19 20.47
CA PHE A 23 19.99 1.24 20.91
C PHE A 23 19.67 2.73 21.04
N VAL A 24 18.85 3.26 20.14
CA VAL A 24 18.12 4.48 20.43
C VAL A 24 17.15 4.12 21.56
N VAL A 25 17.58 4.34 22.79
CA VAL A 25 16.68 4.30 23.95
C VAL A 25 15.74 5.49 23.77
N TYR A 26 14.57 5.25 23.23
CA TYR A 26 13.46 6.17 23.40
C TYR A 26 13.18 6.25 24.90
N ASN A 27 13.63 7.33 25.51
CA ASN A 27 13.15 7.72 26.83
C ASN A 27 11.69 8.13 26.61
N ARG A 28 10.76 7.20 26.73
CA ARG A 28 9.33 7.50 26.63
C ARG A 28 8.91 8.07 27.97
N ASP A 29 8.97 9.38 28.09
CA ASP A 29 7.99 10.04 28.97
C ASP A 29 6.60 9.54 28.54
N ARG A 30 5.75 9.23 29.51
CA ARG A 30 4.37 8.76 29.25
C ARG A 30 3.75 9.68 28.21
N MET A 31 3.15 9.11 27.14
CA MET A 31 2.48 9.89 26.10
C MET A 31 1.37 10.73 26.73
N GLU A 32 1.51 12.04 26.67
CA GLU A 32 0.47 12.97 27.13
C GLU A 32 -0.54 13.19 25.99
N LEU A 33 -1.77 12.73 26.22
CA LEU A 33 -2.87 12.89 25.26
C LEU A 33 -3.56 14.26 25.47
N PRO A 34 -4.07 14.90 24.39
CA PRO A 34 -4.83 16.13 24.53
C PRO A 34 -6.07 15.94 25.42
N LYS A 35 -6.38 16.93 26.25
CA LYS A 35 -7.49 16.83 27.22
C LYS A 35 -8.83 16.58 26.53
N GLU A 36 -9.10 17.29 25.44
CA GLU A 36 -10.32 17.14 24.68
C GLU A 36 -10.43 15.76 24.01
N PHE A 37 -9.28 15.17 23.60
CA PHE A 37 -9.24 13.79 23.09
C PHE A 37 -9.65 12.81 24.20
N ILE A 38 -9.12 12.96 25.41
CA ILE A 38 -9.47 12.13 26.57
C ILE A 38 -10.97 12.23 26.85
N GLU A 39 -11.50 13.44 26.92
CA GLU A 39 -12.90 13.69 27.20
C GLU A 39 -13.83 13.06 26.15
N HIS A 40 -13.55 13.30 24.86
CA HIS A 40 -14.37 12.77 23.76
C HIS A 40 -14.29 11.23 23.67
N THR A 41 -13.08 10.68 23.78
CA THR A 41 -12.89 9.23 23.67
C THR A 41 -13.46 8.50 24.89
N THR A 42 -13.36 9.08 26.10
CA THR A 42 -13.97 8.51 27.29
C THR A 42 -15.50 8.54 27.17
N ALA A 43 -16.08 9.62 26.65
CA ALA A 43 -17.53 9.71 26.44
C ALA A 43 -18.04 8.64 25.45
N LEU A 44 -17.30 8.36 24.38
CA LEU A 44 -17.65 7.36 23.40
C LEU A 44 -17.42 5.91 23.88
N PHE A 45 -16.27 5.66 24.52
CA PHE A 45 -15.85 4.32 24.91
C PHE A 45 -16.43 3.88 26.26
N GLY A 46 -16.76 4.81 27.14
CA GLY A 46 -16.98 4.57 28.57
C GLY A 46 -15.66 4.40 29.32
N GLU A 47 -15.70 4.63 30.63
CA GLU A 47 -14.52 4.67 31.50
C GLU A 47 -13.68 3.39 31.48
N GLU A 48 -14.31 2.20 31.49
CA GLU A 48 -13.60 0.92 31.54
C GLU A 48 -12.83 0.66 30.23
N ARG A 49 -13.50 0.85 29.09
CA ARG A 49 -12.88 0.65 27.78
C ARG A 49 -11.79 1.69 27.53
N TYR A 50 -12.01 2.94 27.95
CA TYR A 50 -11.00 3.98 27.81
C TYR A 50 -9.72 3.66 28.59
N ARG A 51 -9.82 3.17 29.85
CA ARG A 51 -8.63 2.78 30.63
C ARG A 51 -7.83 1.66 29.96
N ARG A 52 -8.49 0.66 29.39
CA ARG A 52 -7.82 -0.42 28.69
C ARG A 52 -7.17 0.07 27.38
N PHE A 53 -7.85 0.93 26.64
CA PHE A 53 -7.32 1.61 25.46
C PHE A 53 -6.09 2.48 25.80
N GLU A 54 -6.18 3.32 26.84
CA GLU A 54 -5.07 4.16 27.28
C GLU A 54 -3.85 3.32 27.65
N ALA A 55 -4.05 2.22 28.36
CA ALA A 55 -2.98 1.27 28.67
C ALA A 55 -2.35 0.68 27.40
N GLY A 56 -3.19 0.26 26.43
CA GLY A 56 -2.74 -0.24 25.14
C GLY A 56 -1.94 0.78 24.32
N LEU A 57 -2.24 2.07 24.43
CA LEU A 57 -1.46 3.12 23.78
C LEU A 57 -0.06 3.31 24.37
N GLN A 58 0.20 2.87 25.61
CA GLN A 58 1.52 2.92 26.24
C GLN A 58 2.39 1.71 25.89
N GLU A 59 1.84 0.66 25.29
CA GLU A 59 2.59 -0.52 24.85
C GLU A 59 3.45 -0.21 23.61
N GLU A 60 4.48 -1.04 23.36
CA GLU A 60 5.28 -0.93 22.14
C GLU A 60 4.44 -1.18 20.87
N PRO A 61 4.65 -0.40 19.80
CA PRO A 61 3.96 -0.61 18.54
C PRO A 61 4.21 -2.01 17.99
N VAL A 62 3.15 -2.67 17.59
CA VAL A 62 3.23 -4.01 17.00
C VAL A 62 3.79 -3.92 15.57
N VAL A 63 4.68 -4.84 15.22
CA VAL A 63 5.21 -4.97 13.87
C VAL A 63 4.56 -6.17 13.20
N SER A 64 4.09 -5.96 11.98
CA SER A 64 3.53 -7.02 11.14
C SER A 64 3.95 -6.88 9.69
N VAL A 65 4.00 -8.02 8.99
CA VAL A 65 4.30 -8.12 7.58
C VAL A 65 3.23 -8.95 6.88
N ARG A 66 3.09 -8.74 5.59
CA ARG A 66 2.26 -9.55 4.71
C ARG A 66 3.09 -10.05 3.54
N THR A 67 3.13 -11.37 3.36
CA THR A 67 3.87 -11.99 2.26
C THR A 67 3.13 -11.81 0.93
N ASN A 68 3.90 -11.77 -0.17
CA ASN A 68 3.35 -11.73 -1.53
C ASN A 68 3.16 -13.16 -2.03
N PRO A 69 1.92 -13.65 -2.22
CA PRO A 69 1.68 -15.03 -2.63
C PRO A 69 2.19 -15.35 -4.04
N ALA A 70 2.32 -14.34 -4.92
CA ALA A 70 2.88 -14.50 -6.26
C ALA A 70 4.42 -14.56 -6.25
N LYS A 71 5.07 -14.27 -5.12
CA LYS A 71 6.53 -14.27 -4.93
C LYS A 71 6.91 -15.04 -3.66
N PRO A 72 6.74 -16.37 -3.62
CA PRO A 72 6.92 -17.19 -2.42
C PRO A 72 8.41 -17.47 -2.11
N TYR A 73 9.23 -16.42 -2.06
CA TYR A 73 10.68 -16.52 -1.83
C TYR A 73 11.08 -16.26 -0.37
N THR A 74 10.12 -15.95 0.49
CA THR A 74 10.37 -15.71 1.91
C THR A 74 9.25 -16.31 2.76
N GLU A 75 9.63 -16.82 3.91
CA GLU A 75 8.72 -17.19 4.98
C GLU A 75 9.06 -16.36 6.21
N TRP A 76 8.03 -15.92 6.90
CA TRP A 76 8.17 -15.19 8.16
C TRP A 76 7.69 -16.07 9.30
N GLU A 77 8.59 -16.27 10.28
CA GLU A 77 8.22 -16.85 11.55
C GLU A 77 7.41 -15.84 12.35
N GLY A 78 6.45 -16.33 13.14
CA GLY A 78 5.61 -15.47 13.98
C GLY A 78 4.15 -15.89 13.93
N GLU A 79 3.39 -15.32 14.85
CA GLU A 79 1.96 -15.57 14.99
C GLU A 79 1.21 -15.02 13.76
N LYS A 80 0.23 -15.77 13.30
CA LYS A 80 -0.63 -15.33 12.19
C LYS A 80 -1.50 -14.15 12.62
N VAL A 81 -1.71 -13.20 11.72
CA VAL A 81 -2.80 -12.23 11.86
C VAL A 81 -4.10 -12.99 11.62
N ALA A 82 -4.99 -13.02 12.62
CA ALA A 82 -6.14 -13.91 12.63
C ALA A 82 -7.12 -13.68 11.45
N TRP A 83 -7.20 -12.46 10.95
CA TRP A 83 -8.06 -12.05 9.83
C TRP A 83 -7.34 -11.91 8.48
N ALA A 84 -6.06 -12.37 8.37
CA ALA A 84 -5.29 -12.29 7.14
C ALA A 84 -4.34 -13.49 6.98
N GLU A 85 -4.54 -14.31 5.95
CA GLU A 85 -3.79 -15.57 5.75
C GLU A 85 -2.29 -15.36 5.58
N SER A 86 -1.91 -14.34 4.80
CA SER A 86 -0.51 -14.01 4.53
C SER A 86 0.11 -13.05 5.55
N GLY A 87 -0.67 -12.61 6.55
CA GLY A 87 -0.23 -11.71 7.61
C GLY A 87 0.51 -12.43 8.73
N ARG A 88 1.61 -11.83 9.22
CA ARG A 88 2.38 -12.33 10.38
C ARG A 88 2.78 -11.19 11.29
N TYR A 89 2.63 -11.40 12.60
CA TYR A 89 3.25 -10.57 13.61
C TYR A 89 4.73 -10.92 13.75
N ILE A 90 5.58 -9.92 13.99
CA ILE A 90 7.02 -10.09 14.13
C ILE A 90 7.41 -9.56 15.49
N GLU A 91 8.13 -10.37 16.28
CA GLU A 91 8.56 -9.98 17.63
C GLU A 91 9.65 -8.89 17.60
N ASN A 92 10.62 -9.04 16.71
CA ASN A 92 11.74 -8.10 16.59
C ASN A 92 11.69 -7.38 15.25
N ARG A 93 11.62 -6.05 15.28
CA ARG A 93 11.65 -5.24 14.05
C ARG A 93 13.03 -5.27 13.41
N PRO A 94 13.21 -5.93 12.24
CA PRO A 94 14.49 -5.88 11.53
C PRO A 94 14.64 -4.55 10.77
N SER A 95 15.84 -4.32 10.22
CA SER A 95 16.03 -3.29 9.21
C SER A 95 15.50 -3.79 7.86
N PHE A 96 14.22 -3.54 7.56
CA PHE A 96 13.59 -3.98 6.30
C PHE A 96 14.31 -3.43 5.05
N THR A 97 14.89 -2.23 5.14
CA THR A 97 15.66 -1.65 4.03
C THR A 97 16.97 -2.36 3.76
N ALA A 98 17.48 -3.17 4.71
CA ALA A 98 18.65 -4.01 4.54
C ALA A 98 18.30 -5.44 4.05
N ASP A 99 17.04 -5.71 3.76
CA ASP A 99 16.62 -7.00 3.22
C ASP A 99 16.36 -6.90 1.71
N PRO A 100 17.14 -7.57 0.85
CA PRO A 100 16.91 -7.56 -0.59
C PRO A 100 15.52 -8.08 -1.00
N LEU A 101 14.91 -9.00 -0.24
CA LEU A 101 13.57 -9.53 -0.52
C LEU A 101 12.46 -8.48 -0.36
N PHE A 102 12.66 -7.48 0.51
CA PHE A 102 11.77 -6.31 0.60
C PHE A 102 11.76 -5.52 -0.71
N HIS A 103 12.93 -5.31 -1.31
CA HIS A 103 13.09 -4.60 -2.58
C HIS A 103 12.63 -5.42 -3.79
N ALA A 104 12.65 -6.74 -3.68
CA ALA A 104 12.07 -7.67 -4.66
C ALA A 104 10.53 -7.74 -4.60
N GLY A 105 9.89 -7.11 -3.59
CA GLY A 105 8.45 -7.14 -3.39
C GLY A 105 7.91 -8.50 -2.93
N CYS A 106 8.72 -9.28 -2.21
CA CYS A 106 8.30 -10.58 -1.67
C CYS A 106 7.38 -10.45 -0.45
N TYR A 107 7.38 -9.29 0.20
CA TYR A 107 6.50 -8.95 1.32
C TYR A 107 6.31 -7.44 1.45
N TYR A 108 5.30 -7.06 2.21
CA TYR A 108 4.99 -5.68 2.58
C TYR A 108 4.93 -5.53 4.11
N VAL A 109 5.51 -4.46 4.65
CA VAL A 109 5.38 -4.11 6.07
C VAL A 109 4.05 -3.40 6.25
N GLN A 110 3.05 -4.11 6.74
CA GLN A 110 1.68 -3.61 6.86
C GLN A 110 1.18 -3.73 8.29
N GLU A 111 0.46 -2.73 8.76
CA GLU A 111 -0.22 -2.74 10.03
C GLU A 111 -1.34 -3.79 10.01
N ALA A 112 -1.42 -4.61 11.06
CA ALA A 112 -2.25 -5.81 11.09
C ALA A 112 -3.75 -5.51 10.97
N SER A 113 -4.27 -4.48 11.67
CA SER A 113 -5.70 -4.14 11.64
C SER A 113 -6.15 -3.77 10.22
N SER A 114 -5.31 -3.07 9.47
CA SER A 114 -5.59 -2.69 8.08
C SER A 114 -5.66 -3.88 7.10
N MET A 115 -5.19 -5.07 7.52
CA MET A 115 -5.32 -6.30 6.74
C MET A 115 -6.75 -6.87 6.77
N PHE A 116 -7.64 -6.36 7.60
CA PHE A 116 -9.04 -6.81 7.69
C PHE A 116 -9.83 -6.63 6.38
N ILE A 117 -9.36 -5.79 5.45
CA ILE A 117 -9.93 -5.71 4.10
C ILE A 117 -9.97 -7.09 3.40
N GLU A 118 -9.13 -8.06 3.81
CA GLU A 118 -9.15 -9.42 3.29
C GLU A 118 -10.50 -10.09 3.55
N GLN A 119 -11.09 -9.87 4.73
CA GLN A 119 -12.39 -10.46 5.07
C GLN A 119 -13.52 -9.91 4.18
N VAL A 120 -13.48 -8.60 3.90
CA VAL A 120 -14.43 -7.98 2.98
C VAL A 120 -14.32 -8.58 1.58
N LEU A 121 -13.11 -8.62 1.03
CA LEU A 121 -12.89 -9.08 -0.34
C LEU A 121 -13.21 -10.57 -0.51
N LYS A 122 -12.83 -11.41 0.45
CA LYS A 122 -13.10 -12.85 0.41
C LYS A 122 -14.58 -13.21 0.51
N GLN A 123 -15.38 -12.43 1.26
CA GLN A 123 -16.79 -12.73 1.49
C GLN A 123 -17.70 -12.17 0.41
N HIS A 124 -17.27 -11.12 -0.29
CA HIS A 124 -18.16 -10.39 -1.19
C HIS A 124 -17.73 -10.40 -2.66
N ILE A 125 -16.51 -10.93 -2.98
CA ILE A 125 -15.96 -10.89 -4.34
C ILE A 125 -15.60 -12.30 -4.80
N ASP A 126 -16.38 -12.82 -5.73
CA ASP A 126 -16.22 -14.15 -6.31
C ASP A 126 -15.98 -14.14 -7.83
N ALA A 127 -16.06 -12.98 -8.47
CA ALA A 127 -15.91 -12.79 -9.90
C ALA A 127 -14.96 -11.61 -10.22
N PRO A 128 -14.41 -11.52 -11.45
CA PRO A 128 -13.57 -10.42 -11.87
C PRO A 128 -14.26 -9.06 -11.74
N VAL A 129 -13.55 -8.08 -11.17
CA VAL A 129 -14.05 -6.74 -10.84
C VAL A 129 -13.11 -5.64 -11.31
N ARG A 130 -13.65 -4.42 -11.48
CA ARG A 130 -12.86 -3.19 -11.52
C ARG A 130 -12.87 -2.55 -10.15
N MET A 131 -11.74 -2.56 -9.48
CA MET A 131 -11.58 -1.99 -8.14
C MET A 131 -10.74 -0.71 -8.18
N LEU A 132 -11.19 0.32 -7.46
CA LEU A 132 -10.43 1.54 -7.19
C LEU A 132 -10.04 1.58 -5.71
N ASP A 133 -8.75 1.85 -5.43
CA ASP A 133 -8.27 2.35 -4.15
C ASP A 133 -7.98 3.85 -4.32
N LEU A 134 -8.85 4.70 -3.77
CA LEU A 134 -8.88 6.14 -4.08
C LEU A 134 -7.80 6.92 -3.35
N CYS A 135 -7.42 6.50 -2.13
CA CYS A 135 -6.45 7.14 -1.26
C CYS A 135 -5.30 6.18 -0.94
N ALA A 136 -4.70 5.61 -1.98
CA ALA A 136 -3.97 4.36 -1.94
C ALA A 136 -2.59 4.40 -1.26
N ALA A 137 -1.90 5.57 -1.26
CA ALA A 137 -0.52 5.62 -0.79
C ALA A 137 -0.37 5.35 0.72
N PRO A 138 0.65 4.58 1.10
CA PRO A 138 1.80 4.12 0.28
C PRO A 138 1.59 2.79 -0.47
N GLY A 139 0.41 2.12 -0.42
CA GLY A 139 0.12 0.92 -1.20
C GLY A 139 -0.09 -0.37 -0.39
N GLY A 140 -0.18 -0.29 0.94
CA GLY A 140 -0.39 -1.47 1.79
C GLY A 140 -1.70 -2.19 1.50
N LYS A 141 -2.83 -1.46 1.52
CA LYS A 141 -4.17 -1.99 1.19
C LYS A 141 -4.26 -2.33 -0.30
N SER A 142 -3.69 -1.51 -1.18
CA SER A 142 -3.66 -1.74 -2.63
C SER A 142 -2.98 -3.06 -3.00
N THR A 143 -1.76 -3.30 -2.50
CA THR A 143 -1.02 -4.55 -2.76
C THR A 143 -1.69 -5.76 -2.10
N HIS A 144 -2.41 -5.55 -1.01
CA HIS A 144 -3.21 -6.60 -0.38
C HIS A 144 -4.40 -6.98 -1.26
N ALA A 145 -5.19 -6.00 -1.70
CA ALA A 145 -6.32 -6.23 -2.60
C ALA A 145 -5.87 -6.93 -3.90
N LEU A 146 -4.77 -6.48 -4.53
CA LEU A 146 -4.20 -7.10 -5.72
C LEU A 146 -3.88 -8.60 -5.55
N SER A 147 -3.59 -9.06 -4.33
CA SER A 147 -3.33 -10.47 -4.05
C SER A 147 -4.61 -11.32 -3.89
N LEU A 148 -5.76 -10.67 -3.70
CA LEU A 148 -7.03 -11.32 -3.33
C LEU A 148 -8.07 -11.27 -4.45
N LEU A 149 -7.95 -10.30 -5.35
CA LEU A 149 -8.91 -10.16 -6.44
C LEU A 149 -8.84 -11.35 -7.40
N PRO A 150 -10.00 -11.83 -7.89
CA PRO A 150 -10.07 -12.88 -8.91
C PRO A 150 -9.28 -12.51 -10.18
N GLU A 151 -8.77 -13.53 -10.86
CA GLU A 151 -8.14 -13.38 -12.18
C GLU A 151 -9.10 -12.67 -13.14
N GLY A 152 -8.60 -11.82 -14.00
CA GLY A 152 -9.41 -10.98 -14.89
C GLY A 152 -9.92 -9.67 -14.26
N SER A 153 -9.57 -9.39 -13.00
CA SER A 153 -9.88 -8.10 -12.36
C SER A 153 -8.94 -7.00 -12.84
N LEU A 154 -9.43 -5.76 -12.88
CA LEU A 154 -8.62 -4.54 -13.07
C LEU A 154 -8.53 -3.75 -11.77
N PHE A 155 -7.33 -3.39 -11.37
CA PHE A 155 -7.08 -2.60 -10.16
C PHE A 155 -6.55 -1.20 -10.51
N VAL A 156 -7.16 -0.18 -9.91
CA VAL A 156 -6.72 1.22 -10.02
C VAL A 156 -6.36 1.75 -8.64
N ALA A 157 -5.14 2.25 -8.48
CA ALA A 157 -4.66 2.89 -7.26
C ALA A 157 -4.42 4.38 -7.51
N ASN A 158 -5.03 5.25 -6.72
CA ASN A 158 -4.91 6.69 -6.86
C ASN A 158 -4.30 7.37 -5.64
N GLU A 159 -3.53 8.43 -5.88
CA GLU A 159 -3.00 9.30 -4.84
C GLU A 159 -2.74 10.69 -5.41
N PRO A 160 -3.39 11.77 -4.91
CA PRO A 160 -3.24 13.10 -5.46
C PRO A 160 -1.85 13.72 -5.20
N VAL A 161 -1.18 13.39 -4.08
CA VAL A 161 0.10 14.01 -3.69
C VAL A 161 1.26 13.40 -4.48
N PRO A 162 2.03 14.21 -5.26
CA PRO A 162 3.04 13.70 -6.19
C PRO A 162 4.07 12.75 -5.58
N LEU A 163 4.64 13.11 -4.42
CA LEU A 163 5.65 12.28 -3.77
C LEU A 163 5.06 10.96 -3.28
N ARG A 164 3.87 10.98 -2.68
CA ARG A 164 3.17 9.78 -2.22
C ARG A 164 2.76 8.89 -3.39
N ALA A 165 2.31 9.48 -4.51
CA ALA A 165 1.96 8.75 -5.73
C ALA A 165 3.17 8.04 -6.35
N SER A 166 4.37 8.63 -6.28
CA SER A 166 5.60 7.99 -6.74
C SER A 166 5.96 6.77 -5.87
N ILE A 167 5.80 6.86 -4.55
CA ILE A 167 6.01 5.75 -3.61
C ILE A 167 4.98 4.64 -3.85
N LEU A 168 3.71 5.01 -4.08
CA LEU A 168 2.66 4.07 -4.43
C LEU A 168 3.01 3.30 -5.71
N ALA A 169 3.42 4.01 -6.77
CA ALA A 169 3.81 3.39 -8.04
C ALA A 169 4.99 2.41 -7.86
N GLU A 170 6.00 2.78 -7.09
CA GLU A 170 7.12 1.90 -6.76
C GLU A 170 6.64 0.61 -6.07
N ASN A 171 5.77 0.71 -5.07
CA ASN A 171 5.27 -0.44 -4.32
C ASN A 171 4.36 -1.35 -5.18
N ILE A 172 3.51 -0.79 -6.02
CA ILE A 172 2.68 -1.54 -6.98
C ILE A 172 3.55 -2.29 -8.00
N ILE A 173 4.57 -1.62 -8.56
CA ILE A 173 5.52 -2.25 -9.49
C ILE A 173 6.29 -3.38 -8.82
N LYS A 174 6.82 -3.15 -7.62
CA LYS A 174 7.50 -4.20 -6.84
C LYS A 174 6.60 -5.39 -6.52
N TRP A 175 5.31 -5.15 -6.33
CA TRP A 175 4.34 -6.23 -6.11
C TRP A 175 4.19 -7.14 -7.32
N GLY A 176 4.28 -6.58 -8.51
CA GLY A 176 4.44 -7.30 -9.78
C GLY A 176 3.16 -7.67 -10.51
N ALA A 177 1.99 -7.24 -10.04
CA ALA A 177 0.71 -7.51 -10.68
C ALA A 177 0.56 -6.74 -12.01
N PRO A 178 0.28 -7.43 -13.15
CA PRO A 178 0.24 -6.81 -14.47
C PRO A 178 -1.05 -6.04 -14.77
N ASN A 179 -2.09 -6.25 -13.98
CA ASN A 179 -3.44 -5.69 -14.11
C ASN A 179 -3.65 -4.43 -13.25
N ALA A 180 -2.56 -3.76 -12.84
CA ALA A 180 -2.60 -2.58 -12.01
C ALA A 180 -2.39 -1.29 -12.81
N VAL A 181 -3.14 -0.24 -12.44
CA VAL A 181 -3.02 1.13 -12.93
C VAL A 181 -2.79 2.05 -11.75
N VAL A 182 -1.79 2.93 -11.83
CA VAL A 182 -1.54 3.96 -10.82
C VAL A 182 -1.85 5.32 -11.40
N THR A 183 -2.67 6.11 -10.71
CA THR A 183 -3.10 7.44 -11.13
C THR A 183 -2.74 8.49 -10.09
N ARG A 184 -2.70 9.76 -10.54
CA ARG A 184 -2.45 10.91 -9.68
C ARG A 184 -3.48 11.99 -9.97
N ASN A 185 -4.62 11.94 -9.29
CA ASN A 185 -5.77 12.79 -9.54
C ASN A 185 -6.50 13.11 -8.24
N GLU A 186 -7.19 14.23 -8.21
CA GLU A 186 -8.16 14.52 -7.16
C GLU A 186 -9.41 13.64 -7.32
N PRO A 187 -10.17 13.36 -6.25
CA PRO A 187 -11.39 12.56 -6.34
C PRO A 187 -12.39 13.07 -7.40
N ALA A 188 -12.57 14.38 -7.51
CA ALA A 188 -13.44 15.01 -8.49
C ALA A 188 -13.07 14.74 -9.95
N ASP A 189 -11.79 14.46 -10.25
CA ASP A 189 -11.34 14.13 -11.61
C ASP A 189 -11.93 12.80 -12.12
N PHE A 190 -12.41 11.95 -11.21
CA PHE A 190 -13.02 10.66 -11.55
C PHE A 190 -14.49 10.77 -11.96
N THR A 191 -15.19 11.86 -11.67
CA THR A 191 -16.63 12.02 -11.95
C THR A 191 -17.05 11.70 -13.39
N PRO A 192 -16.22 11.93 -14.45
CA PRO A 192 -16.58 11.52 -15.81
C PRO A 192 -16.57 10.00 -16.06
N LEU A 193 -16.16 9.19 -15.06
CA LEU A 193 -16.15 7.73 -15.08
C LEU A 193 -17.37 7.15 -14.35
N GLU A 194 -18.59 7.63 -14.70
CA GLU A 194 -19.84 7.18 -14.11
C GLU A 194 -20.00 5.66 -14.25
N ASP A 195 -20.42 4.98 -13.15
CA ASP A 195 -20.63 3.53 -13.06
C ASP A 195 -19.44 2.68 -13.54
N PHE A 196 -18.23 3.19 -13.40
CA PHE A 196 -17.03 2.54 -13.94
C PHE A 196 -16.47 1.45 -13.04
N PHE A 197 -16.64 1.56 -11.72
CA PHE A 197 -16.07 0.64 -10.74
C PHE A 197 -17.12 -0.27 -10.09
N ASP A 198 -16.75 -1.53 -9.86
CA ASP A 198 -17.51 -2.48 -9.06
C ASP A 198 -17.30 -2.26 -7.57
N ILE A 199 -16.05 -1.89 -7.22
CA ILE A 199 -15.62 -1.71 -5.83
C ILE A 199 -14.78 -0.44 -5.73
N ILE A 200 -15.02 0.33 -4.68
CA ILE A 200 -14.20 1.48 -4.31
C ILE A 200 -13.76 1.32 -2.87
N LEU A 201 -12.46 1.38 -2.62
CA LEU A 201 -11.86 1.52 -1.30
C LEU A 201 -11.50 3.00 -1.08
N VAL A 202 -12.01 3.55 0.02
CA VAL A 202 -11.67 4.90 0.48
C VAL A 202 -11.06 4.79 1.88
N ASP A 203 -9.71 4.64 1.92
CA ASP A 203 -8.94 4.80 3.15
C ASP A 203 -8.76 6.30 3.39
N ALA A 204 -9.75 6.91 4.01
CA ALA A 204 -9.93 8.34 4.00
C ALA A 204 -8.85 9.10 4.78
N PRO A 205 -8.36 10.24 4.29
CA PRO A 205 -7.52 11.12 5.11
C PRO A 205 -8.30 11.54 6.35
N CYS A 206 -7.73 11.28 7.54
CA CYS A 206 -8.38 11.43 8.83
C CYS A 206 -7.50 12.17 9.84
N SER A 207 -8.01 12.42 11.04
CA SER A 207 -7.28 13.09 12.13
C SER A 207 -6.06 12.30 12.63
N GLY A 208 -5.98 11.00 12.30
CA GLY A 208 -4.80 10.17 12.52
C GLY A 208 -4.59 9.74 13.98
N GLU A 209 -5.65 9.61 14.78
CA GLU A 209 -5.59 9.20 16.19
C GLU A 209 -4.91 7.83 16.38
N GLY A 210 -5.10 6.90 15.44
CA GLY A 210 -4.42 5.60 15.40
C GLY A 210 -2.91 5.68 15.13
N MET A 211 -2.37 6.86 14.84
CA MET A 211 -0.94 7.08 14.65
C MET A 211 -0.23 7.60 15.90
N PHE A 212 -0.95 7.91 16.97
CA PHE A 212 -0.40 8.51 18.18
C PHE A 212 0.78 7.73 18.76
N ARG A 213 0.70 6.41 18.75
CA ARG A 213 1.75 5.52 19.24
C ARG A 213 3.00 5.50 18.35
N LYS A 214 2.85 5.83 17.04
CA LYS A 214 3.94 5.78 16.05
C LYS A 214 4.54 7.15 15.70
N ASP A 215 3.74 8.21 15.79
CA ASP A 215 4.16 9.56 15.42
C ASP A 215 3.66 10.59 16.44
N ALA A 216 4.56 11.06 17.30
CA ALA A 216 4.25 12.09 18.31
C ALA A 216 3.69 13.38 17.70
N ARG A 217 3.98 13.67 16.41
CA ARG A 217 3.41 14.83 15.72
C ARG A 217 1.91 14.69 15.53
N ALA A 218 1.39 13.47 15.37
CA ALA A 218 -0.04 13.23 15.26
C ALA A 218 -0.78 13.73 16.52
N VAL A 219 -0.22 13.47 17.71
CA VAL A 219 -0.76 13.99 18.98
C VAL A 219 -0.76 15.51 19.00
N THR A 220 0.35 16.14 18.59
CA THR A 220 0.50 17.61 18.61
C THR A 220 -0.43 18.32 17.62
N LEU A 221 -0.71 17.70 16.47
CA LEU A 221 -1.55 18.25 15.41
C LEU A 221 -3.05 18.00 15.65
N TRP A 222 -3.38 17.07 16.53
CA TRP A 222 -4.77 16.75 16.80
C TRP A 222 -5.51 17.89 17.52
N SER A 223 -6.71 18.16 17.09
CA SER A 223 -7.66 19.07 17.75
C SER A 223 -9.08 18.79 17.29
N PRO A 224 -10.12 19.18 18.03
CA PRO A 224 -11.51 19.08 17.56
C PRO A 224 -11.76 19.81 16.24
N GLY A 225 -11.07 20.94 16.03
CA GLY A 225 -11.12 21.69 14.76
C GLY A 225 -10.53 20.90 13.59
N ASN A 226 -9.44 20.16 13.81
CA ASN A 226 -8.85 19.29 12.79
C ASN A 226 -9.77 18.10 12.46
N VAL A 227 -10.38 17.47 13.47
CA VAL A 227 -11.38 16.41 13.28
C VAL A 227 -12.52 16.90 12.37
N LYS A 228 -13.11 18.08 12.68
CA LYS A 228 -14.16 18.69 11.84
C LYS A 228 -13.71 18.89 10.39
N THR A 229 -12.51 19.41 10.19
CA THR A 229 -11.95 19.60 8.83
C THR A 229 -11.77 18.27 8.11
N CYS A 230 -11.38 17.21 8.81
CA CYS A 230 -11.26 15.87 8.25
C CYS A 230 -12.64 15.32 7.82
N VAL A 231 -13.66 15.44 8.67
CA VAL A 231 -15.04 15.05 8.34
C VAL A 231 -15.55 15.73 7.06
N GLU A 232 -15.38 17.06 6.97
CA GLU A 232 -15.80 17.83 5.79
C GLU A 232 -15.09 17.34 4.52
N ARG A 233 -13.78 17.07 4.62
CA ARG A 233 -12.98 16.50 3.51
C ARG A 233 -13.43 15.11 3.13
N GLN A 234 -13.66 14.23 4.10
CA GLN A 234 -14.12 12.84 3.88
C GLN A 234 -15.45 12.83 3.13
N ARG A 235 -16.42 13.62 3.57
CA ARG A 235 -17.74 13.73 2.90
C ARG A 235 -17.62 14.28 1.48
N THR A 236 -16.76 15.25 1.24
CA THR A 236 -16.47 15.75 -0.12
C THR A 236 -15.90 14.65 -1.00
N ILE A 237 -14.88 13.92 -0.54
CA ILE A 237 -14.26 12.80 -1.26
C ILE A 237 -15.30 11.74 -1.60
N LEU A 238 -16.14 11.37 -0.64
CA LEU A 238 -17.17 10.35 -0.80
C LEU A 238 -18.26 10.79 -1.79
N ALA A 239 -18.71 12.04 -1.72
CA ALA A 239 -19.68 12.59 -2.66
C ALA A 239 -19.15 12.65 -4.09
N ASP A 240 -17.88 13.06 -4.27
CA ASP A 240 -17.22 13.14 -5.58
C ASP A 240 -17.05 11.78 -6.24
N ILE A 241 -16.73 10.74 -5.45
CA ILE A 241 -16.44 9.42 -6.01
C ILE A 241 -17.69 8.54 -6.17
N TRP A 242 -18.77 8.79 -5.41
CA TRP A 242 -19.98 7.98 -5.39
C TRP A 242 -20.62 7.73 -6.77
N PRO A 243 -20.68 8.71 -7.69
CA PRO A 243 -21.22 8.48 -9.04
C PRO A 243 -20.43 7.46 -9.86
N THR A 244 -19.15 7.25 -9.56
CA THR A 244 -18.28 6.33 -10.31
C THR A 244 -18.45 4.86 -9.90
N LEU A 245 -19.06 4.62 -8.75
CA LEU A 245 -19.47 3.30 -8.29
C LEU A 245 -20.77 2.90 -9.02
N ARG A 246 -20.80 1.69 -9.62
CA ARG A 246 -22.02 1.20 -10.26
C ARG A 246 -23.16 0.93 -9.27
N PRO A 247 -24.42 0.95 -9.70
CA PRO A 247 -25.52 0.41 -8.89
C PRO A 247 -25.23 -1.03 -8.46
N GLY A 248 -25.47 -1.36 -7.18
CA GLY A 248 -25.11 -2.64 -6.55
C GLY A 248 -23.60 -2.81 -6.29
N GLY A 249 -22.77 -1.82 -6.59
CA GLY A 249 -21.34 -1.83 -6.30
C GLY A 249 -21.04 -1.61 -4.82
N LEU A 250 -19.83 -1.98 -4.40
CA LEU A 250 -19.40 -1.96 -3.00
C LEU A 250 -18.44 -0.79 -2.73
N LEU A 251 -18.66 -0.08 -1.63
CA LEU A 251 -17.73 0.89 -1.10
C LEU A 251 -17.20 0.40 0.25
N ILE A 252 -15.87 0.31 0.35
CA ILE A 252 -15.16 0.02 1.59
C ILE A 252 -14.67 1.35 2.13
N TYR A 253 -15.21 1.80 3.25
CA TYR A 253 -14.78 3.01 3.94
C TYR A 253 -13.86 2.63 5.10
N SER A 254 -12.71 3.26 5.23
CA SER A 254 -11.82 3.05 6.36
C SER A 254 -11.13 4.33 6.80
N THR A 255 -10.78 4.38 8.08
CA THR A 255 -9.98 5.44 8.71
C THR A 255 -8.97 4.83 9.69
N CYS A 256 -7.99 5.61 10.14
CA CYS A 256 -7.13 5.28 11.26
C CYS A 256 -7.43 6.21 12.45
N THR A 257 -8.69 6.35 12.84
CA THR A 257 -9.11 7.19 13.95
C THR A 257 -10.06 6.43 14.89
N PHE A 258 -10.43 7.04 16.01
CA PHE A 258 -11.29 6.43 17.03
C PHE A 258 -12.57 7.23 17.29
N ASN A 259 -12.69 8.47 16.79
CA ASN A 259 -13.84 9.32 17.05
C ASN A 259 -15.05 8.96 16.16
N SER A 260 -16.26 9.12 16.69
CA SER A 260 -17.48 8.79 15.95
C SER A 260 -17.75 9.73 14.78
N HIS A 261 -17.25 10.98 14.83
CA HIS A 261 -17.52 11.98 13.79
C HIS A 261 -16.96 11.58 12.43
N GLU A 262 -15.72 11.06 12.43
CA GLU A 262 -15.05 10.57 11.22
C GLU A 262 -15.51 9.14 10.88
N ASP A 263 -16.00 8.37 11.83
CA ASP A 263 -16.32 6.95 11.72
C ASP A 263 -17.85 6.76 11.53
N GLU A 264 -18.60 6.41 12.58
CA GLU A 264 -20.02 6.07 12.47
C GLU A 264 -20.91 7.21 11.91
N GLU A 265 -20.63 8.47 12.28
CA GLU A 265 -21.44 9.59 11.79
C GLU A 265 -21.21 9.85 10.29
N THR A 266 -20.00 9.55 9.77
CA THR A 266 -19.72 9.59 8.33
C THR A 266 -20.39 8.42 7.61
N VAL A 267 -20.40 7.22 8.22
CA VAL A 267 -21.14 6.06 7.68
C VAL A 267 -22.65 6.31 7.66
N ALA A 268 -23.21 6.86 8.76
CA ALA A 268 -24.61 7.25 8.81
C ALA A 268 -24.95 8.30 7.74
N TRP A 269 -24.08 9.30 7.55
CA TRP A 269 -24.24 10.29 6.50
C TRP A 269 -24.27 9.65 5.08
N MET A 270 -23.42 8.65 4.79
CA MET A 270 -23.50 7.94 3.51
C MET A 270 -24.81 7.18 3.33
N ARG A 271 -25.34 6.56 4.40
CA ARG A 271 -26.66 5.91 4.37
C ARG A 271 -27.76 6.93 4.08
N ASP A 272 -27.77 8.05 4.80
CA ASP A 272 -28.88 9.01 4.80
C ASP A 272 -28.86 9.94 3.57
N GLU A 273 -27.67 10.38 3.12
CA GLU A 273 -27.54 11.36 2.03
C GLU A 273 -27.20 10.73 0.68
N LEU A 274 -26.47 9.58 0.67
CA LEU A 274 -26.10 8.90 -0.57
C LEU A 274 -26.96 7.66 -0.85
N GLY A 275 -27.86 7.29 0.08
CA GLY A 275 -28.71 6.11 -0.06
C GLY A 275 -27.94 4.79 -0.01
N ALA A 276 -26.82 4.75 0.72
CA ALA A 276 -26.00 3.56 0.83
C ALA A 276 -26.62 2.55 1.80
N GLU A 277 -26.61 1.26 1.44
CA GLU A 277 -26.90 0.16 2.35
C GLU A 277 -25.63 -0.27 3.09
N ILE A 278 -25.70 -0.39 4.41
CA ILE A 278 -24.55 -0.84 5.22
C ILE A 278 -24.61 -2.36 5.35
N LEU A 279 -23.53 -3.04 4.96
CA LEU A 279 -23.47 -4.49 4.92
C LEU A 279 -22.61 -5.07 6.07
N PRO A 280 -22.98 -6.23 6.61
CA PRO A 280 -22.13 -6.94 7.57
C PRO A 280 -20.96 -7.66 6.86
N VAL A 281 -19.89 -7.84 7.64
CA VAL A 281 -18.77 -8.74 7.33
C VAL A 281 -18.68 -9.77 8.44
N GLU A 282 -18.67 -11.03 8.10
CA GLU A 282 -18.55 -12.11 9.09
C GLU A 282 -17.17 -12.08 9.75
N MET A 283 -17.13 -12.25 11.06
CA MET A 283 -15.89 -12.30 11.84
C MET A 283 -16.03 -13.25 13.04
N SER A 284 -14.91 -13.70 13.58
CA SER A 284 -14.89 -14.44 14.83
C SER A 284 -14.92 -13.51 16.04
N ASP A 285 -15.69 -13.84 17.05
CA ASP A 285 -15.74 -13.10 18.34
C ASP A 285 -14.35 -13.10 19.02
N ASP A 286 -13.54 -14.13 18.81
CA ASP A 286 -12.20 -14.25 19.38
C ASP A 286 -11.22 -13.17 18.87
N TRP A 287 -11.57 -12.47 17.79
CA TRP A 287 -10.72 -11.39 17.25
C TRP A 287 -10.79 -10.10 18.09
N ASN A 288 -11.76 -10.00 19.01
CA ASN A 288 -11.99 -8.84 19.86
C ASN A 288 -12.15 -7.50 19.09
N ILE A 289 -12.68 -7.57 17.87
CA ILE A 289 -13.00 -6.40 17.08
C ILE A 289 -14.27 -5.77 17.65
N THR A 290 -14.25 -4.48 17.90
CA THR A 290 -15.38 -3.76 18.50
C THR A 290 -16.34 -3.28 17.41
N GLY A 291 -17.64 -3.38 17.65
CA GLY A 291 -18.69 -2.84 16.75
C GLY A 291 -18.95 -1.35 16.97
N ASN A 292 -20.14 -0.92 16.57
CA ASN A 292 -20.62 0.45 16.72
C ASN A 292 -20.72 0.87 18.21
N LEU A 293 -20.07 1.98 18.56
CA LEU A 293 -20.01 2.50 19.93
C LEU A 293 -20.92 3.72 20.16
N THR A 294 -21.60 4.23 19.13
CA THR A 294 -22.51 5.37 19.30
C THR A 294 -23.70 5.01 20.20
N ALA A 295 -24.25 6.02 20.86
CA ALA A 295 -25.47 5.86 21.66
C ALA A 295 -26.66 5.47 20.77
N GLY A 296 -27.55 4.64 21.29
CA GLY A 296 -28.75 4.15 20.60
C GLY A 296 -29.11 2.72 21.05
N SER A 297 -30.28 2.25 20.64
CA SER A 297 -30.63 0.84 20.85
C SER A 297 -29.81 -0.06 19.95
N GLU A 298 -29.66 -1.34 20.31
CA GLU A 298 -28.94 -2.31 19.44
C GLU A 298 -29.57 -2.44 18.05
N GLU A 299 -30.88 -2.18 17.92
CA GLU A 299 -31.61 -2.20 16.66
C GLU A 299 -31.29 -0.99 15.76
N GLU A 300 -30.83 0.12 16.35
CA GLU A 300 -30.41 1.32 15.62
C GLU A 300 -28.95 1.27 15.19
N LYS A 301 -28.16 0.35 15.75
CA LYS A 301 -26.75 0.18 15.42
C LYS A 301 -26.59 -0.62 14.13
N PHE A 302 -25.74 -0.12 13.28
CA PHE A 302 -25.33 -0.76 12.04
C PHE A 302 -23.94 -1.36 12.15
N PRO A 303 -23.59 -2.39 11.34
CA PRO A 303 -22.31 -3.07 11.42
C PRO A 303 -21.15 -2.14 11.01
N VAL A 304 -20.16 -2.04 11.89
CA VAL A 304 -18.86 -1.42 11.67
C VAL A 304 -17.79 -2.17 12.46
N TYR A 305 -16.52 -1.99 12.12
CA TYR A 305 -15.41 -2.76 12.66
C TYR A 305 -14.34 -1.83 13.18
N ARG A 306 -14.16 -1.78 14.51
CA ARG A 306 -13.18 -0.96 15.22
C ARG A 306 -12.07 -1.79 15.79
N PHE A 307 -10.86 -1.46 15.42
CA PHE A 307 -9.64 -2.03 16.00
C PHE A 307 -9.08 -1.05 17.00
N ILE A 308 -9.08 -1.45 18.26
CA ILE A 308 -8.73 -0.59 19.39
C ILE A 308 -7.53 -1.17 20.11
N PRO A 309 -6.40 -0.43 20.27
CA PRO A 309 -5.27 -0.84 21.08
C PRO A 309 -5.70 -1.30 22.48
N GLY A 310 -5.10 -2.39 22.98
CA GLY A 310 -5.53 -3.03 24.24
C GLY A 310 -6.67 -4.04 24.07
N TYR A 311 -7.44 -4.02 22.98
CA TYR A 311 -8.43 -5.03 22.60
C TYR A 311 -7.94 -5.89 21.41
N THR A 312 -7.52 -5.24 20.35
CA THR A 312 -6.91 -5.91 19.20
C THR A 312 -5.39 -5.69 19.19
N ARG A 313 -4.64 -6.67 18.70
CA ARG A 313 -3.20 -6.56 18.56
C ARG A 313 -2.86 -5.77 17.30
N GLY A 314 -2.84 -4.47 17.39
CA GLY A 314 -2.61 -3.54 16.27
C GLY A 314 -2.71 -2.10 16.69
N GLU A 315 -2.77 -1.21 15.72
CA GLU A 315 -3.03 0.22 15.88
C GLU A 315 -4.53 0.51 15.73
N GLY A 316 -4.90 1.80 15.72
CA GLY A 316 -6.27 2.19 15.44
C GLY A 316 -6.66 2.00 13.98
N PHE A 317 -7.81 1.39 13.77
CA PHE A 317 -8.40 1.23 12.46
C PHE A 317 -9.91 1.11 12.57
N PHE A 318 -10.61 1.69 11.61
CA PHE A 318 -12.05 1.59 11.46
C PHE A 318 -12.38 1.14 10.04
N LEU A 319 -13.39 0.29 9.88
CA LEU A 319 -13.88 -0.14 8.59
C LEU A 319 -15.41 -0.26 8.60
N ALA A 320 -16.04 0.16 7.50
CA ALA A 320 -17.43 -0.13 7.17
C ALA A 320 -17.54 -0.56 5.71
N LEU A 321 -18.45 -1.48 5.43
CA LEU A 321 -18.79 -1.94 4.09
C LEU A 321 -20.16 -1.42 3.71
N LEU A 322 -20.26 -0.77 2.55
CA LEU A 322 -21.49 -0.19 2.04
C LEU A 322 -21.77 -0.68 0.61
N ARG A 323 -23.03 -0.67 0.23
CA ARG A 323 -23.49 -0.99 -1.13
C ARG A 323 -24.30 0.18 -1.69
N LYS A 324 -24.03 0.53 -2.95
CA LYS A 324 -24.85 1.49 -3.69
C LYS A 324 -26.16 0.82 -4.08
N ASP A 325 -27.28 1.48 -3.84
CA ASP A 325 -28.61 0.95 -4.19
C ASP A 325 -28.73 0.65 -5.69
N GLY A 326 -29.59 -0.32 -6.00
CA GLY A 326 -29.85 -0.79 -7.35
C GLY A 326 -29.05 -2.02 -7.78
N ASP A 327 -29.28 -2.44 -9.02
CA ASP A 327 -28.57 -3.55 -9.70
C ASP A 327 -28.13 -3.08 -11.08
N GLY A 328 -26.83 -3.07 -11.32
CA GLY A 328 -26.26 -2.58 -12.53
C GLY A 328 -24.93 -3.26 -12.88
N ARG A 329 -24.52 -3.11 -14.14
CA ARG A 329 -23.19 -3.56 -14.59
C ARG A 329 -22.29 -2.36 -14.75
N VAL A 330 -20.98 -2.57 -14.59
CA VAL A 330 -19.99 -1.54 -14.90
C VAL A 330 -20.17 -1.02 -16.34
N ALA A 331 -20.07 0.29 -16.48
CA ALA A 331 -20.11 0.94 -17.78
C ALA A 331 -19.01 0.35 -18.69
N GLN A 332 -19.38 -0.04 -19.91
CA GLN A 332 -18.42 -0.48 -20.90
C GLN A 332 -17.83 0.74 -21.61
N PRO A 333 -16.55 1.05 -21.40
CA PRO A 333 -15.95 2.22 -22.01
C PRO A 333 -15.89 2.02 -23.54
N ARG A 334 -16.25 3.06 -24.27
CA ARG A 334 -16.04 3.07 -25.72
C ARG A 334 -14.54 3.10 -26.00
N PRO A 335 -14.04 2.29 -26.93
CA PRO A 335 -12.63 2.34 -27.32
C PRO A 335 -12.28 3.75 -27.78
N THR A 336 -11.32 4.37 -27.12
CA THR A 336 -10.73 5.63 -27.55
C THR A 336 -9.57 5.34 -28.51
N ARG A 337 -9.31 6.20 -29.48
CA ARG A 337 -8.13 6.05 -30.34
C ARG A 337 -6.88 6.19 -29.47
N SER A 338 -6.18 5.09 -29.25
CA SER A 338 -4.87 5.11 -28.65
C SER A 338 -3.88 5.83 -29.55
N LYS A 339 -3.05 6.70 -28.98
CA LYS A 339 -1.91 7.32 -29.70
C LYS A 339 -0.71 6.37 -29.76
N ALA A 340 -0.73 5.29 -29.00
CA ALA A 340 0.36 4.31 -28.92
C ALA A 340 0.46 3.50 -30.22
N ALA A 341 1.68 3.35 -30.71
CA ALA A 341 1.97 2.54 -31.89
C ALA A 341 2.04 1.04 -31.52
N PRO A 342 1.77 0.12 -32.45
CA PRO A 342 2.00 -1.31 -32.24
C PRO A 342 3.51 -1.60 -32.17
N LEU A 343 3.87 -2.73 -31.55
CA LEU A 343 5.26 -3.20 -31.48
C LEU A 343 5.86 -3.36 -32.91
N PRO A 344 7.02 -2.75 -33.19
CA PRO A 344 7.67 -2.85 -34.50
C PRO A 344 8.04 -4.30 -34.83
N LYS A 345 7.91 -4.70 -36.10
CA LYS A 345 8.16 -6.07 -36.56
C LYS A 345 9.58 -6.58 -36.33
N ASN A 346 10.57 -5.69 -36.25
CA ASN A 346 11.96 -6.01 -35.93
C ASN A 346 12.28 -6.15 -34.43
N HIS A 347 11.28 -6.08 -33.55
CA HIS A 347 11.40 -6.24 -32.11
C HIS A 347 10.39 -7.25 -31.54
N THR A 348 9.99 -8.23 -32.35
CA THR A 348 9.03 -9.28 -31.93
C THR A 348 9.58 -10.19 -30.83
N GLU A 349 10.91 -10.22 -30.65
CA GLU A 349 11.57 -10.93 -29.55
C GLU A 349 11.10 -10.46 -28.17
N ILE A 350 10.69 -9.19 -28.02
CA ILE A 350 10.15 -8.65 -26.77
C ILE A 350 8.94 -9.44 -26.27
N LYS A 351 8.12 -9.98 -27.18
CA LYS A 351 6.96 -10.79 -26.84
C LYS A 351 7.33 -12.07 -26.07
N SER A 352 8.51 -12.63 -26.37
CA SER A 352 8.99 -13.83 -25.69
C SER A 352 9.53 -13.58 -24.29
N TRP A 353 9.64 -12.32 -23.87
CA TRP A 353 10.11 -11.97 -22.52
C TRP A 353 9.03 -12.09 -21.43
N ILE A 354 7.79 -12.37 -21.85
CA ILE A 354 6.66 -12.59 -20.96
C ILE A 354 6.04 -13.97 -21.19
N THR A 355 5.44 -14.54 -20.16
CA THR A 355 4.96 -15.93 -20.11
C THR A 355 3.59 -16.15 -20.78
N SER A 356 2.92 -15.10 -21.28
CA SER A 356 1.55 -15.21 -21.79
C SER A 356 1.33 -14.35 -23.02
N ASP A 357 0.51 -14.86 -23.95
CA ASP A 357 0.06 -14.15 -25.16
C ASP A 357 -1.17 -13.25 -24.90
N ALA A 358 -1.69 -13.20 -23.67
CA ALA A 358 -2.87 -12.42 -23.31
C ALA A 358 -2.61 -10.91 -23.15
N TYR A 359 -1.51 -10.40 -23.76
CA TYR A 359 -1.10 -9.01 -23.67
C TYR A 359 -0.96 -8.35 -25.03
N ASP A 360 -1.51 -7.15 -25.15
CA ASP A 360 -1.23 -6.22 -26.23
C ASP A 360 0.01 -5.37 -25.90
N PHE A 361 0.88 -5.20 -26.90
CA PHE A 361 2.05 -4.34 -26.77
C PHE A 361 1.77 -2.97 -27.36
N SER A 362 1.99 -1.92 -26.56
CA SER A 362 1.91 -0.53 -26.98
C SER A 362 3.26 0.14 -26.87
N VAL A 363 3.59 1.01 -27.85
CA VAL A 363 4.84 1.76 -27.86
C VAL A 363 4.53 3.24 -27.77
N GLU A 364 5.10 3.89 -26.75
CA GLU A 364 5.04 5.33 -26.56
C GLU A 364 6.47 5.87 -26.44
N GLY A 365 6.88 6.70 -27.42
CA GLY A 365 8.28 7.07 -27.58
C GLY A 365 9.14 5.82 -27.85
N ASP A 366 10.12 5.58 -27.00
CA ASP A 366 11.01 4.42 -27.06
C ASP A 366 10.53 3.25 -26.18
N ASP A 367 9.54 3.48 -25.32
CA ASP A 367 9.14 2.51 -24.29
C ASP A 367 8.02 1.59 -24.77
N VAL A 368 8.15 0.31 -24.45
CA VAL A 368 7.22 -0.76 -24.77
C VAL A 368 6.53 -1.22 -23.50
N THR A 369 5.20 -1.19 -23.49
CA THR A 369 4.37 -1.66 -22.38
C THR A 369 3.49 -2.81 -22.81
N ALA A 370 3.46 -3.89 -22.04
CA ALA A 370 2.51 -4.99 -22.17
C ALA A 370 1.25 -4.66 -21.33
N ILE A 371 0.10 -4.64 -21.99
CA ILE A 371 -1.20 -4.32 -21.38
C ILE A 371 -2.10 -5.55 -21.51
N PRO A 372 -2.76 -6.04 -20.44
CA PRO A 372 -3.71 -7.13 -20.54
C PRO A 372 -4.78 -6.81 -21.59
N THR A 373 -4.95 -7.68 -22.58
CA THR A 373 -5.82 -7.45 -23.76
C THR A 373 -7.27 -7.17 -23.32
N GLU A 374 -7.76 -7.88 -22.33
CA GLU A 374 -9.11 -7.73 -21.77
C GLU A 374 -9.37 -6.35 -21.14
N HIS A 375 -8.32 -5.69 -20.60
CA HIS A 375 -8.42 -4.40 -19.93
C HIS A 375 -8.10 -3.20 -20.84
N LYS A 376 -7.71 -3.43 -22.08
CA LYS A 376 -7.27 -2.37 -23.00
C LYS A 376 -8.26 -1.22 -23.14
N ALA A 377 -9.55 -1.52 -23.28
CA ALA A 377 -10.59 -0.50 -23.41
C ALA A 377 -10.76 0.31 -22.11
N ALA A 378 -10.75 -0.35 -20.96
CA ALA A 378 -10.86 0.29 -19.66
C ALA A 378 -9.63 1.17 -19.37
N ILE A 379 -8.42 0.66 -19.60
CA ILE A 379 -7.17 1.42 -19.43
C ILE A 379 -7.13 2.63 -20.38
N SER A 380 -7.55 2.48 -21.63
CA SER A 380 -7.63 3.60 -22.58
C SER A 380 -8.63 4.68 -22.12
N ALA A 381 -9.74 4.28 -21.51
CA ALA A 381 -10.70 5.22 -20.93
C ALA A 381 -10.09 5.98 -19.73
N LEU A 382 -9.36 5.30 -18.86
CA LEU A 382 -8.62 5.93 -17.76
C LEU A 382 -7.58 6.93 -18.29
N GLN A 383 -6.73 6.51 -19.22
CA GLN A 383 -5.67 7.35 -19.82
C GLN A 383 -6.22 8.60 -20.54
N SER A 384 -7.44 8.54 -21.05
CA SER A 384 -8.07 9.67 -21.74
C SER A 384 -8.62 10.75 -20.80
N ARG A 385 -8.80 10.44 -19.53
CA ARG A 385 -9.47 11.30 -18.52
C ARG A 385 -8.60 11.62 -17.32
N LEU A 386 -7.70 10.70 -16.97
CA LEU A 386 -6.91 10.77 -15.75
C LEU A 386 -5.43 10.88 -16.07
N LYS A 387 -4.68 11.44 -15.14
CA LYS A 387 -3.22 11.41 -15.17
C LYS A 387 -2.75 10.04 -14.66
N VAL A 388 -2.43 9.15 -15.59
CA VAL A 388 -1.89 7.82 -15.31
C VAL A 388 -0.36 7.91 -15.17
N LEU A 389 0.17 7.34 -14.10
CA LEU A 389 1.61 7.26 -13.80
C LEU A 389 2.20 5.90 -14.21
N HIS A 390 1.39 4.85 -14.09
CA HIS A 390 1.79 3.48 -14.40
C HIS A 390 0.56 2.68 -14.85
N CYS A 391 0.74 1.82 -15.86
CA CYS A 391 -0.29 0.85 -16.27
C CYS A 391 0.35 -0.35 -16.95
N GLY A 392 -0.19 -1.53 -16.72
CA GLY A 392 0.37 -2.76 -17.27
C GLY A 392 1.82 -2.98 -16.84
N VAL A 393 2.63 -3.61 -17.72
CA VAL A 393 4.05 -3.87 -17.44
C VAL A 393 4.92 -3.18 -18.48
N PRO A 394 5.67 -2.13 -18.13
CA PRO A 394 6.75 -1.60 -18.96
C PRO A 394 7.82 -2.68 -19.15
N VAL A 395 7.97 -3.16 -20.41
CA VAL A 395 8.79 -4.35 -20.73
C VAL A 395 10.18 -3.96 -21.19
N ALA A 396 10.28 -2.98 -22.09
CA ALA A 396 11.53 -2.63 -22.75
C ALA A 396 11.58 -1.16 -23.16
N THR A 397 12.80 -0.65 -23.32
CA THR A 397 13.09 0.55 -24.11
C THR A 397 13.79 0.15 -25.40
N ILE A 398 13.28 0.61 -26.54
CA ILE A 398 13.85 0.36 -27.87
C ILE A 398 14.81 1.51 -28.23
N LYS A 399 16.08 1.17 -28.51
CA LYS A 399 17.10 2.12 -28.97
C LYS A 399 17.68 1.66 -30.30
N GLY A 400 17.12 2.15 -31.39
CA GLY A 400 17.49 1.75 -32.76
C GLY A 400 17.17 0.27 -33.03
N LYS A 401 18.18 -0.57 -33.17
CA LYS A 401 18.04 -2.03 -33.41
C LYS A 401 18.08 -2.86 -32.13
N LYS A 402 18.21 -2.25 -30.95
CA LYS A 402 18.37 -2.97 -29.68
C LYS A 402 17.19 -2.68 -28.78
N ALA A 403 16.68 -3.73 -28.14
CA ALA A 403 15.75 -3.62 -27.02
C ALA A 403 16.52 -3.87 -25.71
N GLN A 404 16.22 -3.06 -24.71
CA GLN A 404 16.75 -3.21 -23.35
C GLN A 404 15.59 -3.45 -22.40
N PRO A 405 15.60 -4.54 -21.62
CA PRO A 405 14.53 -4.78 -20.65
C PRO A 405 14.51 -3.71 -19.57
N LEU A 406 13.32 -3.34 -19.14
CA LEU A 406 13.07 -2.40 -18.06
C LEU A 406 13.00 -3.13 -16.72
N HIS A 407 13.32 -2.43 -15.65
CA HIS A 407 13.29 -2.98 -14.30
C HIS A 407 11.91 -3.49 -13.90
N GLN A 408 10.85 -2.84 -14.35
CA GLN A 408 9.45 -3.21 -14.12
C GLN A 408 9.15 -4.63 -14.62
N LEU A 409 9.76 -5.05 -15.74
CA LEU A 409 9.64 -6.43 -16.21
C LEU A 409 10.25 -7.42 -15.21
N ALA A 410 11.44 -7.12 -14.64
CA ALA A 410 12.06 -8.00 -13.65
C ALA A 410 11.20 -8.16 -12.39
N MET A 411 10.44 -7.13 -12.01
CA MET A 411 9.53 -7.17 -10.87
C MET A 411 8.23 -7.88 -11.18
N SER A 412 7.84 -8.01 -12.45
CA SER A 412 6.53 -8.50 -12.85
C SER A 412 6.38 -10.02 -12.74
N ASN A 413 5.17 -10.44 -12.37
CA ASN A 413 4.78 -11.86 -12.29
C ASN A 413 4.67 -12.53 -13.68
N ILE A 414 4.70 -11.75 -14.78
CA ILE A 414 4.64 -12.28 -16.15
C ILE A 414 6.03 -12.41 -16.81
N LEU A 415 7.13 -12.10 -16.11
CA LEU A 415 8.48 -12.29 -16.63
C LEU A 415 8.73 -13.75 -17.00
N ASP A 416 9.12 -14.02 -18.27
CA ASP A 416 9.72 -15.29 -18.66
C ASP A 416 11.21 -15.28 -18.27
N ARG A 417 11.52 -15.90 -17.12
CA ARG A 417 12.86 -15.89 -16.53
C ARG A 417 13.88 -16.63 -17.38
N ASP A 418 13.45 -17.63 -18.17
CA ASP A 418 14.31 -18.45 -19.00
C ASP A 418 14.91 -17.68 -20.19
N LYS A 419 14.38 -16.50 -20.47
CA LYS A 419 14.90 -15.62 -21.53
C LYS A 419 16.14 -14.81 -21.12
N PHE A 420 16.48 -14.81 -19.84
CA PHE A 420 17.60 -14.05 -19.31
C PHE A 420 18.49 -14.94 -18.45
N PRO A 421 19.81 -15.00 -18.73
CA PRO A 421 20.74 -15.67 -17.85
C PRO A 421 20.61 -15.12 -16.42
N ALA A 422 20.32 -15.98 -15.45
CA ALA A 422 20.23 -15.60 -14.05
C ALA A 422 21.58 -15.64 -13.36
N VAL A 423 21.83 -14.66 -12.50
CA VAL A 423 23.01 -14.58 -11.63
C VAL A 423 22.54 -14.39 -10.21
N GLU A 424 22.74 -15.42 -9.38
CA GLU A 424 22.41 -15.37 -7.95
C GLU A 424 23.44 -14.55 -7.20
N LEU A 425 23.01 -13.58 -6.43
CA LEU A 425 23.84 -12.67 -5.66
C LEU A 425 23.90 -13.10 -4.19
N SER A 426 25.07 -12.91 -3.55
CA SER A 426 25.13 -12.91 -2.09
C SER A 426 24.34 -11.71 -1.51
N CYS A 427 24.06 -11.73 -0.21
CA CYS A 427 23.37 -10.61 0.45
C CYS A 427 24.14 -9.29 0.26
N GLU A 428 25.45 -9.32 0.43
CA GLU A 428 26.33 -8.16 0.24
C GLU A 428 26.28 -7.64 -1.21
N GLN A 429 26.38 -8.54 -2.20
CA GLN A 429 26.28 -8.17 -3.61
C GLN A 429 24.90 -7.61 -3.98
N ALA A 430 23.83 -8.19 -3.42
CA ALA A 430 22.47 -7.71 -3.63
C ALA A 430 22.27 -6.29 -3.06
N LEU A 431 22.78 -6.03 -1.87
CA LEU A 431 22.74 -4.68 -1.28
C LEU A 431 23.59 -3.70 -2.10
N ALA A 432 24.78 -4.06 -2.54
CA ALA A 432 25.61 -3.23 -3.42
C ALA A 432 24.88 -2.92 -4.75
N TYR A 433 24.17 -3.91 -5.34
CA TYR A 433 23.32 -3.70 -6.50
C TYR A 433 22.22 -2.67 -6.22
N LEU A 434 21.49 -2.81 -5.11
CA LEU A 434 20.40 -1.91 -4.71
C LEU A 434 20.89 -0.50 -4.34
N HIS A 435 22.14 -0.36 -3.90
CA HIS A 435 22.84 0.92 -3.72
C HIS A 435 23.36 1.52 -5.03
N ARG A 436 23.34 0.74 -6.13
CA ARG A 436 23.95 1.09 -7.41
C ARG A 436 25.48 1.23 -7.35
N GLU A 437 26.11 0.48 -6.47
CA GLU A 437 27.57 0.34 -6.44
C GLU A 437 28.08 -0.50 -7.60
N ALA A 438 29.38 -0.37 -7.88
CA ALA A 438 30.02 -1.17 -8.91
C ALA A 438 30.15 -2.63 -8.44
N LEU A 439 29.72 -3.57 -9.27
CA LEU A 439 29.86 -4.99 -9.03
C LEU A 439 30.89 -5.58 -10.01
N THR A 440 31.76 -6.44 -9.49
CA THR A 440 32.69 -7.27 -10.29
C THR A 440 32.21 -8.71 -10.18
N LEU A 441 31.74 -9.25 -11.30
CA LEU A 441 31.20 -10.61 -11.41
C LEU A 441 31.90 -11.31 -12.60
N PRO A 442 33.10 -11.84 -12.43
CA PRO A 442 33.93 -12.35 -13.53
C PRO A 442 33.29 -13.52 -14.27
N ASP A 443 32.52 -14.33 -13.55
CA ASP A 443 31.88 -15.54 -14.10
C ASP A 443 30.46 -15.27 -14.65
N ALA A 444 29.99 -14.05 -14.58
CA ALA A 444 28.65 -13.71 -15.08
C ALA A 444 28.61 -13.73 -16.62
N PRO A 445 27.56 -14.28 -17.23
CA PRO A 445 27.37 -14.25 -18.69
C PRO A 445 27.42 -12.84 -19.29
N MET A 446 27.96 -12.73 -20.49
CA MET A 446 27.99 -11.47 -21.23
C MET A 446 26.58 -11.05 -21.68
N GLY A 447 26.31 -9.76 -21.69
CA GLY A 447 25.02 -9.18 -22.12
C GLY A 447 24.10 -8.84 -20.97
N ILE A 448 22.78 -8.93 -21.22
CA ILE A 448 21.76 -8.68 -20.19
C ILE A 448 21.67 -9.92 -19.30
N VAL A 449 21.71 -9.72 -18.01
CA VAL A 449 21.54 -10.76 -16.99
C VAL A 449 20.46 -10.34 -15.99
N LEU A 450 19.73 -11.31 -15.45
CA LEU A 450 18.77 -11.14 -14.38
C LEU A 450 19.46 -11.41 -13.05
N PHE A 451 19.57 -10.43 -12.20
CA PHE A 451 20.06 -10.62 -10.84
C PHE A 451 18.97 -11.18 -9.94
N THR A 452 19.31 -12.17 -9.15
CA THR A 452 18.43 -12.83 -8.18
C THR A 452 19.08 -12.86 -6.80
N TYR A 453 18.26 -12.92 -5.77
CA TYR A 453 18.65 -13.18 -4.39
C TYR A 453 17.66 -14.16 -3.78
N LYS A 454 18.15 -15.32 -3.27
CA LYS A 454 17.29 -16.43 -2.84
C LYS A 454 16.24 -16.78 -3.91
N ASN A 455 16.67 -16.83 -5.16
CA ASN A 455 15.84 -17.03 -6.35
C ASN A 455 14.82 -15.90 -6.67
N ALA A 456 14.67 -14.88 -5.83
CA ALA A 456 13.80 -13.75 -6.13
C ALA A 456 14.46 -12.79 -7.13
N PRO A 457 13.81 -12.40 -8.24
CA PRO A 457 14.32 -11.38 -9.14
C PRO A 457 14.52 -10.05 -8.43
N LEU A 458 15.73 -9.46 -8.57
CA LEU A 458 16.05 -8.12 -8.06
C LEU A 458 16.10 -7.07 -9.15
N GLY A 459 16.33 -7.47 -10.39
CA GLY A 459 16.43 -6.55 -11.51
C GLY A 459 17.45 -6.98 -12.56
N PHE A 460 17.61 -6.16 -13.58
CA PHE A 460 18.55 -6.43 -14.66
C PHE A 460 19.88 -5.70 -14.47
N ALA A 461 20.93 -6.31 -15.03
CA ALA A 461 22.21 -5.68 -15.24
C ALA A 461 22.75 -6.03 -16.63
N LYS A 462 23.75 -5.27 -17.11
CA LYS A 462 24.41 -5.54 -18.38
C LYS A 462 25.89 -5.77 -18.16
N ASN A 463 26.32 -7.03 -18.30
CA ASN A 463 27.73 -7.38 -18.27
C ASN A 463 28.40 -7.06 -19.61
N VAL A 464 29.44 -6.24 -19.59
CA VAL A 464 30.24 -5.87 -20.75
C VAL A 464 31.68 -6.42 -20.67
N GLY A 465 31.91 -7.39 -19.81
CA GLY A 465 33.17 -8.13 -19.60
C GLY A 465 34.00 -7.52 -18.48
N ASN A 466 34.51 -6.33 -18.64
CA ASN A 466 35.34 -5.66 -17.64
C ASN A 466 34.55 -4.95 -16.52
N ARG A 467 33.23 -4.82 -16.66
CA ARG A 467 32.33 -4.21 -15.68
C ARG A 467 30.90 -4.66 -15.90
N VAL A 468 30.09 -4.51 -14.85
CA VAL A 468 28.64 -4.73 -14.89
C VAL A 468 27.94 -3.38 -14.77
N ASN A 469 27.16 -3.01 -15.79
CA ASN A 469 26.33 -1.81 -15.76
C ASN A 469 25.04 -2.13 -15.01
N ASN A 470 24.82 -1.46 -13.91
CA ASN A 470 23.64 -1.61 -13.05
C ASN A 470 22.43 -0.92 -13.71
N LEU A 471 21.36 -1.68 -13.97
CA LEU A 471 20.10 -1.16 -14.56
C LEU A 471 19.01 -0.91 -13.51
N TYR A 472 19.31 -1.01 -12.22
CA TYR A 472 18.38 -0.67 -11.15
C TYR A 472 18.00 0.82 -11.22
N PRO A 473 16.71 1.21 -11.02
CA PRO A 473 16.29 2.61 -11.06
C PRO A 473 17.06 3.48 -10.06
N ALA A 474 17.54 4.63 -10.51
CA ALA A 474 18.37 5.49 -9.66
C ALA A 474 17.58 6.08 -8.50
N GLU A 475 16.30 6.36 -8.73
CA GLU A 475 15.34 6.91 -7.77
C GLU A 475 14.99 5.93 -6.65
N TRP A 476 15.07 4.62 -6.91
CA TRP A 476 14.74 3.55 -5.95
C TRP A 476 15.94 3.08 -5.13
N ARG A 477 17.14 3.61 -5.40
CA ARG A 477 18.36 3.19 -4.71
C ARG A 477 18.23 3.35 -3.19
N ILE A 478 18.77 2.41 -2.45
CA ILE A 478 18.96 2.54 -1.01
C ILE A 478 19.93 3.72 -0.77
N ARG A 479 19.57 4.66 0.11
CA ARG A 479 20.36 5.87 0.36
C ARG A 479 21.22 5.76 1.63
N LYS A 480 20.80 4.90 2.58
CA LYS A 480 21.56 4.65 3.80
C LYS A 480 22.70 3.69 3.50
N ASN A 481 23.85 3.92 4.11
CA ASN A 481 24.99 3.00 3.99
C ASN A 481 24.58 1.59 4.48
N PRO A 482 24.81 0.50 3.70
CA PRO A 482 24.51 -0.86 4.12
C PRO A 482 25.21 -1.27 5.43
N MET A 483 26.39 -0.69 5.71
CA MET A 483 27.15 -0.92 6.93
C MET A 483 26.54 -0.24 8.18
N GLU A 484 25.56 0.64 7.99
CA GLU A 484 24.86 1.39 9.06
C GLU A 484 23.41 0.90 9.24
N LEU A 485 22.98 -0.06 8.43
CA LEU A 485 21.68 -0.72 8.48
C LEU A 485 21.73 -2.02 9.30
#